data_85f115568f182df86dc35245e1deacaf
#
_entry.id   85f115568f182df86dc35245e1deacaf
#
_cell.length_a   1.000
_cell.length_b   1.000
_cell.length_c   1.000
_cell.angle_alpha   90.00
_cell.angle_beta   90.00
_cell.angle_gamma   90.00
#
_symmetry.space_group_name_H-M   'P 1'
#
loop_
_entity.id
_entity.type
_entity.pdbx_description
1 polymer ?
#
loop_
_entity_poly.entity_id
_entity_poly.type
_entity_poly.pdbx_seq_one_letter_code
_entity_poly.pdbx_strand_id
1 'polypeptide(L)'
;AELGKALYHTKGCVACHALQPGGAALGPFMGQIGSIMNPAQIATAILRPSDTISQGFQTVMLTMKDGSVRTGFATETTSEKIVLRDMAGAVSTVLTADVKADKHLPTSMMPEGLANALSLDDFAALVHFLAAKK
;
A
#
# COMPACT_ATOMS: atom_id res chain seq x y z
N ALA A 1 -18.45 4.29 -14.47
CA ALA A 1 -17.14 3.68 -14.78
C ALA A 1 -16.09 4.71 -15.18
N GLU A 2 -16.42 5.64 -16.06
CA GLU A 2 -15.48 6.68 -16.48
C GLU A 2 -15.13 7.64 -15.34
N LEU A 3 -16.10 8.02 -14.51
CA LEU A 3 -15.86 8.87 -13.35
C LEU A 3 -14.95 8.16 -12.34
N GLY A 4 -15.19 6.89 -12.06
CA GLY A 4 -14.34 6.12 -11.14
C GLY A 4 -12.90 6.00 -11.63
N LYS A 5 -12.71 5.78 -12.94
CA LYS A 5 -11.39 5.74 -13.54
C LYS A 5 -10.68 7.09 -13.42
N ALA A 6 -11.38 8.19 -13.71
CA ALA A 6 -10.83 9.52 -13.58
C ALA A 6 -10.41 9.83 -12.13
N LEU A 7 -11.25 9.45 -11.16
CA LEU A 7 -10.95 9.65 -9.74
C LEU A 7 -9.74 8.80 -9.28
N TYR A 8 -9.62 7.58 -9.78
CA TYR A 8 -8.45 6.74 -9.48
C TYR A 8 -7.15 7.45 -9.85
N HIS A 9 -7.12 8.14 -10.98
CA HIS A 9 -5.95 8.90 -11.42
C HIS A 9 -5.81 10.22 -10.67
N THR A 10 -6.88 11.01 -10.58
CA THR A 10 -6.81 12.39 -10.04
C THR A 10 -6.62 12.44 -8.53
N LYS A 11 -7.06 11.40 -7.81
CA LYS A 11 -6.89 11.31 -6.35
C LYS A 11 -5.60 10.61 -5.92
N GLY A 12 -4.72 10.31 -6.85
CA GLY A 12 -3.37 9.83 -6.55
C GLY A 12 -3.24 8.34 -6.30
N CYS A 13 -4.30 7.55 -6.45
CA CYS A 13 -4.24 6.09 -6.25
C CYS A 13 -3.19 5.45 -7.16
N VAL A 14 -3.10 5.93 -8.39
CA VAL A 14 -2.18 5.43 -9.41
C VAL A 14 -0.70 5.63 -9.03
N ALA A 15 -0.40 6.56 -8.12
CA ALA A 15 0.98 6.79 -7.67
C ALA A 15 1.56 5.58 -6.93
N CYS A 16 0.71 4.80 -6.28
CA CYS A 16 1.13 3.64 -5.50
C CYS A 16 0.60 2.31 -6.04
N HIS A 17 -0.57 2.33 -6.67
CA HIS A 17 -1.26 1.13 -7.14
C HIS A 17 -1.26 1.02 -8.65
N ALA A 18 -0.92 -0.15 -9.16
CA ALA A 18 -0.99 -0.45 -10.59
C ALA A 18 -2.30 -1.15 -10.94
N LEU A 19 -2.85 -0.83 -12.11
CA LEU A 19 -3.97 -1.55 -12.72
C LEU A 19 -3.49 -2.53 -13.79
N GLN A 20 -2.27 -2.35 -14.27
CA GLN A 20 -1.64 -3.21 -15.28
C GLN A 20 -0.30 -3.72 -14.73
N PRO A 21 0.15 -4.91 -15.15
CA PRO A 21 1.47 -5.41 -14.75
C PRO A 21 2.58 -4.43 -15.16
N GLY A 22 3.59 -4.29 -14.29
CA GLY A 22 4.73 -3.40 -14.54
C GLY A 22 4.53 -1.95 -14.12
N GLY A 23 3.35 -1.59 -13.60
CA GLY A 23 3.11 -0.25 -13.05
C GLY A 23 3.66 -0.07 -11.64
N ALA A 24 3.25 1.02 -10.97
CA ALA A 24 3.67 1.33 -9.62
C ALA A 24 3.38 0.19 -8.64
N ALA A 25 4.31 -0.11 -7.76
CA ALA A 25 4.25 -1.26 -6.85
C ALA A 25 4.48 -0.85 -5.38
N LEU A 26 4.23 0.40 -5.02
CA LEU A 26 4.28 0.84 -3.62
C LEU A 26 3.09 0.35 -2.81
N GLY A 27 1.97 0.05 -3.46
CA GLY A 27 0.82 -0.60 -2.88
C GLY A 27 0.45 -1.87 -3.63
N PRO A 28 -0.52 -2.66 -3.12
CA PRO A 28 -0.98 -3.87 -3.79
C PRO A 28 -1.49 -3.61 -5.21
N PHE A 29 -1.29 -4.58 -6.09
CA PHE A 29 -1.80 -4.55 -7.44
C PHE A 29 -3.34 -4.54 -7.45
N MET A 30 -3.94 -3.62 -8.21
CA MET A 30 -5.39 -3.40 -8.21
C MET A 30 -6.10 -3.98 -9.44
N GLY A 31 -5.36 -4.56 -10.38
CA GLY A 31 -5.93 -5.04 -11.63
C GLY A 31 -6.97 -6.15 -11.49
N GLN A 32 -7.00 -6.82 -10.34
CA GLN A 32 -7.93 -7.92 -10.04
C GLN A 32 -8.59 -7.77 -8.68
N ILE A 33 -8.63 -6.56 -8.14
CA ILE A 33 -9.10 -6.34 -6.77
C ILE A 33 -10.57 -6.76 -6.58
N GLY A 34 -11.39 -6.62 -7.61
CA GLY A 34 -12.80 -7.04 -7.57
C GLY A 34 -13.01 -8.55 -7.53
N SER A 35 -11.97 -9.34 -7.82
CA SER A 35 -12.01 -10.80 -7.64
C SER A 35 -11.64 -11.22 -6.22
N ILE A 36 -10.98 -10.34 -5.47
CA ILE A 36 -10.47 -10.61 -4.12
C ILE A 36 -11.37 -10.03 -3.05
N MET A 37 -11.92 -8.83 -3.31
CA MET A 37 -12.73 -8.07 -2.36
C MET A 37 -14.08 -7.69 -2.96
N ASN A 38 -15.13 -7.71 -2.13
CA ASN A 38 -16.43 -7.15 -2.52
C ASN A 38 -16.40 -5.61 -2.37
N PRO A 39 -17.43 -4.90 -2.89
CA PRO A 39 -17.44 -3.42 -2.81
C PRO A 39 -17.33 -2.87 -1.39
N ALA A 40 -17.95 -3.51 -0.40
CA ALA A 40 -17.88 -3.06 0.99
C ALA A 40 -16.47 -3.18 1.55
N GLN A 41 -15.75 -4.24 1.21
CA GLN A 41 -14.36 -4.44 1.63
C GLN A 41 -13.43 -3.42 0.97
N ILE A 42 -13.65 -3.11 -0.31
CA ILE A 42 -12.88 -2.08 -1.02
C ILE A 42 -13.11 -0.71 -0.38
N ALA A 43 -14.37 -0.38 -0.08
CA ALA A 43 -14.72 0.88 0.58
C ALA A 43 -14.02 1.00 1.95
N THR A 44 -14.06 -0.06 2.76
CA THR A 44 -13.40 -0.08 4.06
C THR A 44 -11.89 0.09 3.93
N ALA A 45 -11.27 -0.55 2.94
CA ALA A 45 -9.83 -0.45 2.72
C ALA A 45 -9.39 0.97 2.36
N ILE A 46 -10.22 1.73 1.67
CA ILE A 46 -9.94 3.13 1.33
C ILE A 46 -10.17 4.05 2.54
N LEU A 47 -11.27 3.84 3.27
CA LEU A 47 -11.64 4.67 4.41
C LEU A 47 -10.79 4.40 5.65
N ARG A 48 -10.39 3.15 5.83
CA ARG A 48 -9.63 2.67 7.00
C ARG A 48 -8.45 1.81 6.55
N PRO A 49 -7.45 2.40 5.89
CA PRO A 49 -6.36 1.63 5.28
C PRO A 49 -5.49 0.88 6.28
N SER A 50 -5.51 1.28 7.55
CA SER A 50 -4.72 0.63 8.59
C SER A 50 -5.45 -0.52 9.30
N ASP A 51 -6.76 -0.73 9.06
CA ASP A 51 -7.52 -1.80 9.71
C ASP A 51 -7.03 -3.19 9.26
N THR A 52 -6.71 -3.34 7.97
CA THR A 52 -6.17 -4.57 7.42
C THR A 52 -5.10 -4.22 6.39
N ILE A 53 -3.86 -4.60 6.68
CA ILE A 53 -2.74 -4.32 5.80
C ILE A 53 -2.36 -5.62 5.08
N SER A 54 -2.28 -5.56 3.74
CA SER A 54 -1.92 -6.72 2.92
C SER A 54 -0.52 -7.22 3.25
N GLN A 55 -0.32 -8.53 3.17
CA GLN A 55 0.98 -9.16 3.40
C GLN A 55 2.04 -8.56 2.46
N GLY A 56 3.21 -8.24 3.01
CA GLY A 56 4.30 -7.62 2.27
C GLY A 56 4.21 -6.08 2.19
N PHE A 57 3.13 -5.47 2.71
CA PHE A 57 2.93 -4.02 2.71
C PHE A 57 2.89 -3.41 4.11
N GLN A 58 3.20 -4.20 5.13
CA GLN A 58 3.35 -3.70 6.48
C GLN A 58 4.60 -2.82 6.58
N THR A 59 4.45 -1.65 7.17
CA THR A 59 5.57 -0.73 7.37
C THR A 59 6.43 -1.19 8.53
N VAL A 60 7.74 -1.24 8.31
CA VAL A 60 8.73 -1.64 9.31
C VAL A 60 9.72 -0.51 9.50
N MET A 61 10.07 -0.24 10.74
CA MET A 61 11.12 0.69 11.11
C MET A 61 12.29 -0.10 11.72
N LEU A 62 13.46 -0.03 11.07
CA LEU A 62 14.67 -0.70 11.53
C LEU A 62 15.62 0.31 12.13
N THR A 63 16.00 0.10 13.40
CA THR A 63 17.09 0.84 14.04
C THR A 63 18.36 0.04 13.84
N MET A 64 19.32 0.62 13.16
CA MET A 64 20.59 -0.03 12.88
C MET A 64 21.56 0.10 14.06
N LYS A 65 22.55 -0.78 14.11
CA LYS A 65 23.59 -0.73 15.16
C LYS A 65 24.43 0.54 15.12
N ASP A 66 24.54 1.18 13.96
CA ASP A 66 25.25 2.46 13.81
C ASP A 66 24.39 3.68 14.21
N GLY A 67 23.16 3.47 14.68
CA GLY A 67 22.22 4.52 15.09
C GLY A 67 21.33 5.05 13.99
N SER A 68 21.53 4.67 12.73
CA SER A 68 20.65 5.07 11.63
C SER A 68 19.31 4.34 11.71
N VAL A 69 18.28 4.92 11.07
CA VAL A 69 16.94 4.37 11.02
C VAL A 69 16.55 4.20 9.56
N ARG A 70 15.98 3.03 9.23
CA ARG A 70 15.41 2.75 7.90
C ARG A 70 13.96 2.39 8.03
N THR A 71 13.13 2.95 7.17
CA THR A 71 11.69 2.71 7.16
C THR A 71 11.25 2.30 5.76
N GLY A 72 10.37 1.31 5.67
CA GLY A 72 9.85 0.84 4.40
C GLY A 72 8.99 -0.40 4.56
N PHE A 73 8.70 -1.04 3.43
CA PHE A 73 8.00 -2.33 3.42
C PHE A 73 9.01 -3.45 3.49
N ALA A 74 8.82 -4.38 4.42
CA ALA A 74 9.60 -5.62 4.47
C ALA A 74 9.00 -6.60 3.46
N THR A 75 9.62 -6.72 2.29
CA THR A 75 9.13 -7.63 1.24
C THR A 75 9.65 -9.05 1.39
N GLU A 76 10.77 -9.22 2.10
CA GLU A 76 11.33 -10.51 2.45
C GLU A 76 12.05 -10.39 3.79
N THR A 77 11.82 -11.33 4.69
CA THR A 77 12.50 -11.40 5.98
C THR A 77 13.00 -12.81 6.20
N THR A 78 14.31 -12.96 6.34
CA THR A 78 14.96 -14.22 6.68
C THR A 78 15.79 -14.05 7.96
N SER A 79 16.39 -15.13 8.46
CA SER A 79 17.29 -15.06 9.60
C SER A 79 18.57 -14.27 9.31
N GLU A 80 18.90 -14.06 8.05
CA GLU A 80 20.15 -13.42 7.62
C GLU A 80 19.96 -12.01 7.09
N LYS A 81 18.79 -11.71 6.46
CA LYS A 81 18.55 -10.45 5.78
C LYS A 81 17.10 -10.03 5.84
N ILE A 82 16.90 -8.73 5.66
CA ILE A 82 15.59 -8.11 5.45
C ILE A 82 15.68 -7.30 4.17
N VAL A 83 14.77 -7.55 3.23
CA VAL A 83 14.65 -6.76 2.00
C VAL A 83 13.60 -5.69 2.22
N LEU A 84 14.01 -4.43 2.10
CA LEU A 84 13.14 -3.26 2.26
C LEU A 84 12.88 -2.59 0.93
N ARG A 85 11.64 -2.18 0.72
CA ARG A 85 11.25 -1.25 -0.36
C ARG A 85 10.83 0.06 0.28
N ASP A 86 11.49 1.16 -0.09
CA ASP A 86 11.15 2.47 0.44
C ASP A 86 10.01 3.14 -0.35
N MET A 87 9.63 4.37 0.03
CA MET A 87 8.54 5.11 -0.61
C MET A 87 8.85 5.53 -2.04
N ALA A 88 10.11 5.59 -2.41
CA ALA A 88 10.52 5.86 -3.79
C ALA A 88 10.55 4.60 -4.67
N GLY A 89 10.26 3.44 -4.07
CA GLY A 89 10.30 2.15 -4.76
C GLY A 89 11.68 1.52 -4.81
N ALA A 90 12.69 2.15 -4.21
CA ALA A 90 14.04 1.59 -4.15
C ALA A 90 14.09 0.40 -3.21
N VAL A 91 14.73 -0.67 -3.67
CA VAL A 91 14.87 -1.91 -2.91
C VAL A 91 16.28 -1.97 -2.34
N SER A 92 16.39 -2.25 -1.06
CA SER A 92 17.68 -2.45 -0.39
C SER A 92 17.65 -3.71 0.46
N THR A 93 18.81 -4.35 0.60
CA THR A 93 18.98 -5.51 1.45
C THR A 93 19.74 -5.08 2.70
N VAL A 94 19.15 -5.40 3.85
CA VAL A 94 19.72 -5.09 5.16
C VAL A 94 20.08 -6.40 5.84
N LEU A 95 21.31 -6.52 6.30
CA LEU A 95 21.73 -7.70 7.06
C LEU A 95 21.10 -7.68 8.45
N THR A 96 20.51 -8.77 8.85
CA THR A 96 19.87 -8.89 10.17
C THR A 96 20.90 -8.62 11.30
N ALA A 97 22.16 -9.02 11.08
CA ALA A 97 23.24 -8.78 12.04
C ALA A 97 23.50 -7.29 12.31
N ASP A 98 23.14 -6.41 11.38
CA ASP A 98 23.34 -4.97 11.52
C ASP A 98 22.13 -4.25 12.13
N VAL A 99 21.05 -4.96 12.41
CA VAL A 99 19.82 -4.41 12.98
C VAL A 99 19.87 -4.53 14.50
N LYS A 100 19.72 -3.38 15.19
CA LYS A 100 19.62 -3.32 16.64
C LYS A 100 18.22 -3.63 17.14
N ALA A 101 17.22 -3.06 16.45
CA ALA A 101 15.81 -3.25 16.79
C ALA A 101 14.95 -3.10 15.53
N ASP A 102 13.86 -3.86 15.48
CA ASP A 102 12.84 -3.74 14.45
C ASP A 102 11.49 -3.44 15.11
N LYS A 103 10.69 -2.63 14.42
CA LYS A 103 9.35 -2.28 14.88
C LYS A 103 8.39 -2.33 13.70
N HIS A 104 7.37 -3.17 13.82
CA HIS A 104 6.28 -3.22 12.86
C HIS A 104 5.26 -2.14 13.23
N LEU A 105 5.04 -1.20 12.31
CA LEU A 105 4.11 -0.11 12.55
C LEU A 105 2.68 -0.57 12.29
N PRO A 106 1.72 -0.16 13.15
CA PRO A 106 0.32 -0.55 12.97
C PRO A 106 -0.40 0.23 11.86
N THR A 107 0.25 1.25 11.32
CA THR A 107 -0.33 2.11 10.30
C THR A 107 0.11 1.72 8.91
N SER A 108 -0.83 1.79 7.95
CA SER A 108 -0.53 1.60 6.53
C SER A 108 0.19 2.82 5.96
N MET A 109 1.00 2.63 4.92
CA MET A 109 1.53 3.72 4.12
C MET A 109 0.47 4.38 3.25
N MET A 110 -0.66 3.71 3.01
CA MET A 110 -1.83 4.34 2.40
C MET A 110 -2.41 5.33 3.40
N PRO A 111 -2.43 6.64 3.10
CA PRO A 111 -2.88 7.63 4.06
C PRO A 111 -4.37 7.52 4.35
N GLU A 112 -4.76 7.82 5.58
CA GLU A 112 -6.17 8.05 5.90
C GLU A 112 -6.64 9.37 5.30
N GLY A 113 -7.93 9.48 5.05
CA GLY A 113 -8.52 10.72 4.57
C GLY A 113 -8.44 10.95 3.07
N LEU A 114 -7.99 10.01 2.28
CA LEU A 114 -7.94 10.13 0.82
C LEU A 114 -9.32 10.40 0.19
N ALA A 115 -10.37 9.88 0.83
CA ALA A 115 -11.75 10.04 0.36
C ALA A 115 -12.45 11.28 0.93
N ASN A 116 -11.82 12.07 1.80
CA ASN A 116 -12.48 13.19 2.49
C ASN A 116 -12.96 14.28 1.53
N ALA A 117 -12.29 14.47 0.40
CA ALA A 117 -12.67 15.47 -0.60
C ALA A 117 -13.67 14.93 -1.63
N LEU A 118 -14.08 13.66 -1.52
CA LEU A 118 -15.01 13.04 -2.44
C LEU A 118 -16.44 13.17 -1.94
N SER A 119 -17.39 13.47 -2.85
CA SER A 119 -18.81 13.29 -2.55
C SER A 119 -19.12 11.81 -2.41
N LEU A 120 -20.28 11.50 -1.84
CA LEU A 120 -20.74 10.12 -1.72
C LEU A 120 -20.86 9.45 -3.10
N ASP A 121 -21.37 10.18 -4.08
CA ASP A 121 -21.49 9.67 -5.46
C ASP A 121 -20.13 9.42 -6.10
N ASP A 122 -19.16 10.31 -5.89
CA ASP A 122 -17.78 10.15 -6.37
C ASP A 122 -17.13 8.93 -5.75
N PHE A 123 -17.28 8.76 -4.45
CA PHE A 123 -16.72 7.62 -3.73
C PHE A 123 -17.33 6.31 -4.23
N ALA A 124 -18.65 6.28 -4.42
CA ALA A 124 -19.35 5.12 -4.95
C ALA A 124 -18.87 4.77 -6.36
N ALA A 125 -18.63 5.77 -7.21
CA ALA A 125 -18.10 5.56 -8.55
C ALA A 125 -16.69 4.96 -8.53
N LEU A 126 -15.83 5.42 -7.63
CA LEU A 126 -14.48 4.87 -7.47
C LEU A 126 -14.52 3.42 -7.01
N VAL A 127 -15.33 3.10 -6.00
CA VAL A 127 -15.48 1.73 -5.49
C VAL A 127 -16.03 0.82 -6.59
N HIS A 128 -17.03 1.29 -7.34
CA HIS A 128 -17.62 0.53 -8.44
C HIS A 128 -16.58 0.24 -9.53
N PHE A 129 -15.76 1.22 -9.88
CA PHE A 129 -14.68 1.06 -10.84
C PHE A 129 -13.70 -0.04 -10.40
N LEU A 130 -13.29 -0.01 -9.13
CA LEU A 130 -12.36 -1.00 -8.59
C LEU A 130 -12.99 -2.39 -8.49
N ALA A 131 -14.24 -2.47 -8.07
CA ALA A 131 -14.97 -3.74 -7.95
C ALA A 131 -15.15 -4.45 -9.30
N ALA A 132 -15.10 -3.70 -10.39
CA ALA A 132 -15.19 -4.25 -11.75
C ALA A 132 -13.84 -4.81 -12.26
N LYS A 133 -12.74 -4.62 -11.52
CA LYS A 133 -11.42 -5.15 -11.87
C LYS A 133 -11.30 -6.61 -11.44
N LYS A 134 -11.39 -7.50 -12.42
CA LYS A 134 -11.43 -8.97 -12.17
C LYS A 134 -10.37 -9.73 -12.92
#